data_5063f4635e8a485e9c17aa32e6ff2951
#
_entry.id   5063f4635e8a485e9c17aa32e6ff2951
#
_cell.length_a   1.000
_cell.length_b   1.000
_cell.length_c   1.000
_cell.angle_alpha   90.00
_cell.angle_beta   90.00
_cell.angle_gamma   90.00
#
_symmetry.space_group_name_H-M   'P 1'
#
loop_
_entity.id
_entity.type
_entity.pdbx_description
1 polymer ?
#
loop_
_entity_poly.entity_id
_entity_poly.type
_entity_poly.pdbx_seq_one_letter_code
_entity_poly.pdbx_strand_id
1 'polypeptide(L)'
;PKPRTERDPRLDVFRGLALITIFINHTPGTIFENWTTRNFGFSDAAEGFVLMSGIAAGMAYGKYFAGAGPYWAGVSKIWRRVWTLYQVHIVTTVIALGIAAVTARYFGGFEMMQKNVIHVLYRDPLGFLIGVPLLTHQLGYANILPLYSVLLFVAPATLWAGYRWPYR
;
A
#
# COMPACT_ATOMS: atom_id res chain seq x y z
N PRO A 1 14.50 8.63 32.24
CA PRO A 1 13.70 7.86 31.32
C PRO A 1 13.20 8.81 30.24
N LYS A 2 13.69 8.64 29.00
CA LYS A 2 13.16 9.41 27.86
C LYS A 2 11.69 9.02 27.70
N PRO A 3 10.76 10.01 27.56
CA PRO A 3 9.38 9.69 27.31
C PRO A 3 9.31 8.85 26.04
N ARG A 4 8.73 7.65 26.13
CA ARG A 4 8.27 6.92 24.94
C ARG A 4 7.32 7.89 24.24
N THR A 5 7.61 8.26 22.99
CA THR A 5 6.61 8.89 22.14
C THR A 5 5.45 7.89 22.08
N GLU A 6 4.40 8.17 22.85
CA GLU A 6 3.20 7.34 22.86
C GLU A 6 2.66 7.27 21.45
N ARG A 7 2.54 6.05 20.95
CA ARG A 7 1.91 5.79 19.66
C ARG A 7 0.45 6.17 19.80
N ASP A 8 -0.04 7.07 18.95
CA ASP A 8 -1.44 7.48 19.00
C ASP A 8 -2.33 6.32 18.50
N PRO A 9 -3.11 5.67 19.38
CA PRO A 9 -3.94 4.53 19.01
C PRO A 9 -5.08 4.91 18.05
N ARG A 10 -5.44 6.20 17.96
CA ARG A 10 -6.50 6.68 17.08
C ARG A 10 -6.15 6.46 15.62
N LEU A 11 -4.89 6.74 15.23
CA LEU A 11 -4.42 6.51 13.87
C LEU A 11 -4.47 5.02 13.49
N ASP A 12 -4.15 4.13 14.43
CA ASP A 12 -4.22 2.69 14.18
C ASP A 12 -5.67 2.21 14.04
N VAL A 13 -6.59 2.75 14.83
CA VAL A 13 -8.03 2.45 14.70
C VAL A 13 -8.57 2.91 13.34
N PHE A 14 -8.31 4.15 12.94
CA PHE A 14 -8.77 4.67 11.64
C PHE A 14 -8.17 3.91 10.47
N ARG A 15 -6.90 3.54 10.55
CA ARG A 15 -6.27 2.69 9.52
C ARG A 15 -6.90 1.30 9.46
N GLY A 16 -7.22 0.72 10.62
CA GLY A 16 -7.93 -0.56 10.69
C GLY A 16 -9.31 -0.49 10.05
N LEU A 17 -10.08 0.56 10.35
CA LEU A 17 -11.40 0.80 9.73
C LEU A 17 -11.28 1.00 8.21
N ALA A 18 -10.29 1.76 7.75
CA ALA A 18 -10.03 1.95 6.34
C ALA A 18 -9.72 0.61 5.64
N LEU A 19 -8.91 -0.27 6.26
CA LEU A 19 -8.62 -1.60 5.71
C LEU A 19 -9.86 -2.48 5.62
N ILE A 20 -10.74 -2.46 6.63
CA ILE A 20 -12.02 -3.18 6.61
C ILE A 20 -12.90 -2.65 5.47
N THR A 21 -13.01 -1.34 5.33
CA THR A 21 -13.78 -0.71 4.24
C THR A 21 -13.20 -1.05 2.87
N ILE A 22 -11.88 -1.04 2.71
CA ILE A 22 -11.20 -1.47 1.49
C ILE A 22 -11.56 -2.93 1.18
N PHE A 23 -11.50 -3.82 2.17
CA PHE A 23 -11.87 -5.22 1.99
C PHE A 23 -13.31 -5.39 1.50
N ILE A 24 -14.26 -4.67 2.10
CA ILE A 24 -15.68 -4.67 1.68
C ILE A 24 -15.80 -4.19 0.23
N ASN A 25 -15.15 -3.08 -0.13
CA ASN A 25 -15.17 -2.53 -1.49
C ASN A 25 -14.57 -3.48 -2.55
N HIS A 26 -13.73 -4.41 -2.13
CA HIS A 26 -13.12 -5.42 -2.99
C HIS A 26 -13.89 -6.75 -3.04
N THR A 27 -15.03 -6.84 -2.34
CA THR A 27 -15.92 -7.99 -2.34
C THR A 27 -17.27 -7.59 -2.94
N PRO A 28 -17.35 -7.45 -4.28
CA PRO A 28 -18.55 -6.94 -4.94
C PRO A 28 -19.74 -7.90 -4.75
N GLY A 29 -20.95 -7.32 -4.72
CA GLY A 29 -22.20 -8.05 -4.57
C GLY A 29 -22.62 -8.29 -3.11
N THR A 30 -21.90 -7.74 -2.13
CA THR A 30 -22.33 -7.75 -0.73
C THR A 30 -23.21 -6.55 -0.43
N ILE A 31 -24.19 -6.72 0.48
CA ILE A 31 -25.05 -5.61 0.95
C ILE A 31 -24.22 -4.50 1.62
N PHE A 32 -23.06 -4.84 2.18
CA PHE A 32 -22.16 -3.90 2.85
C PHE A 32 -21.48 -2.93 1.89
N GLU A 33 -21.36 -3.26 0.60
CA GLU A 33 -20.80 -2.39 -0.43
C GLU A 33 -21.53 -1.03 -0.50
N ASN A 34 -22.85 -1.02 -0.27
CA ASN A 34 -23.68 0.18 -0.32
C ASN A 34 -23.43 1.14 0.87
N TRP A 35 -22.81 0.67 1.96
CA TRP A 35 -22.56 1.44 3.18
C TRP A 35 -21.12 1.93 3.31
N THR A 36 -20.35 1.81 2.25
CA THR A 36 -18.95 2.27 2.25
C THR A 36 -18.81 3.71 1.81
N THR A 37 -17.70 4.35 2.16
CA THR A 37 -17.38 5.74 1.81
C THR A 37 -17.40 6.00 0.31
N ARG A 38 -17.19 5.00 -0.52
CA ARG A 38 -17.27 5.08 -1.98
C ARG A 38 -18.60 5.60 -2.49
N ASN A 39 -19.69 5.35 -1.76
CA ASN A 39 -21.04 5.76 -2.16
C ASN A 39 -21.46 7.13 -1.59
N PHE A 40 -20.70 7.69 -0.65
CA PHE A 40 -21.08 8.92 0.06
C PHE A 40 -20.16 10.12 -0.20
N GLY A 41 -19.10 9.97 -1.01
CA GLY A 41 -18.16 11.06 -1.22
C GLY A 41 -17.26 10.87 -2.44
N PHE A 42 -16.31 11.80 -2.60
CA PHE A 42 -15.32 11.75 -3.70
C PHE A 42 -14.06 10.96 -3.30
N SER A 43 -13.96 10.51 -2.04
CA SER A 43 -12.76 9.86 -1.49
C SER A 43 -13.07 8.41 -1.17
N ASP A 44 -12.22 7.52 -1.66
CA ASP A 44 -12.28 6.10 -1.31
C ASP A 44 -11.48 5.85 -0.01
N ALA A 45 -11.82 4.76 0.67
CA ALA A 45 -11.11 4.31 1.88
C ALA A 45 -9.61 4.08 1.67
N ALA A 46 -9.18 3.77 0.43
CA ALA A 46 -7.78 3.65 0.06
C ALA A 46 -7.02 4.98 0.19
N GLU A 47 -7.62 6.09 -0.23
CA GLU A 47 -7.04 7.43 -0.09
C GLU A 47 -6.91 7.81 1.39
N GLY A 48 -7.96 7.56 2.17
CA GLY A 48 -7.95 7.75 3.62
C GLY A 48 -6.84 6.94 4.31
N PHE A 49 -6.66 5.68 3.91
CA PHE A 49 -5.59 4.82 4.40
C PHE A 49 -4.20 5.38 4.08
N VAL A 50 -3.99 5.86 2.85
CA VAL A 50 -2.72 6.47 2.42
C VAL A 50 -2.43 7.74 3.20
N LEU A 51 -3.43 8.63 3.37
CA LEU A 51 -3.30 9.86 4.15
C LEU A 51 -2.91 9.56 5.60
N MET A 52 -3.63 8.68 6.29
CA MET A 52 -3.33 8.27 7.67
C MET A 52 -1.95 7.64 7.79
N SER A 53 -1.56 6.87 6.79
CA SER A 53 -0.23 6.24 6.74
C SER A 53 0.88 7.25 6.53
N GLY A 54 0.64 8.31 5.74
CA GLY A 54 1.55 9.44 5.57
C GLY A 54 1.74 10.23 6.86
N ILE A 55 0.64 10.55 7.56
CA ILE A 55 0.67 11.22 8.88
C ILE A 55 1.46 10.38 9.89
N ALA A 56 1.17 9.08 9.99
CA ALA A 56 1.87 8.17 10.88
C ALA A 56 3.37 8.08 10.55
N ALA A 57 3.74 8.07 9.27
CA ALA A 57 5.12 8.09 8.82
C ALA A 57 5.81 9.42 9.20
N GLY A 58 5.14 10.56 9.00
CA GLY A 58 5.63 11.88 9.42
C GLY A 58 5.92 11.93 10.93
N MET A 59 5.00 11.44 11.76
CA MET A 59 5.18 11.37 13.21
C MET A 59 6.29 10.41 13.62
N ALA A 60 6.40 9.25 12.99
CA ALA A 60 7.41 8.24 13.34
C ALA A 60 8.83 8.64 12.91
N TYR A 61 8.97 9.22 11.73
CA TYR A 61 10.25 9.48 11.10
C TYR A 61 10.67 10.95 11.12
N GLY A 62 9.74 11.90 11.28
CA GLY A 62 9.99 13.35 11.26
C GLY A 62 11.10 13.78 12.20
N LYS A 63 11.21 13.17 13.39
CA LYS A 63 12.27 13.45 14.36
C LYS A 63 13.71 13.27 13.82
N TYR A 64 13.91 12.45 12.80
CA TYR A 64 15.22 12.26 12.17
C TYR A 64 15.58 13.39 11.21
N PHE A 65 14.60 14.16 10.77
CA PHE A 65 14.75 15.26 9.83
C PHE A 65 14.63 16.64 10.49
N ALA A 66 14.05 16.71 11.70
CA ALA A 66 13.81 17.96 12.45
C ALA A 66 15.06 18.55 13.11
N GLY A 67 16.16 17.80 13.22
CA GLY A 67 17.36 18.22 13.96
C GLY A 67 18.66 18.07 13.16
N ALA A 68 19.78 18.44 13.78
CA ALA A 68 21.12 18.25 13.22
C ALA A 68 21.63 16.79 13.24
N GLY A 69 20.72 15.82 13.44
CA GLY A 69 21.06 14.41 13.53
C GLY A 69 21.40 13.76 12.18
N PRO A 70 21.87 12.51 12.19
CA PRO A 70 22.22 11.80 10.97
C PRO A 70 20.97 11.44 10.19
N TYR A 71 20.65 12.19 9.14
CA TYR A 71 19.52 11.93 8.22
C TYR A 71 19.47 10.49 7.72
N TRP A 72 20.63 9.88 7.51
CA TRP A 72 20.78 8.49 7.04
C TRP A 72 20.13 7.46 7.97
N ALA A 73 20.05 7.73 9.28
CA ALA A 73 19.36 6.87 10.22
C ALA A 73 17.83 6.86 9.97
N GLY A 74 17.27 7.99 9.58
CA GLY A 74 15.86 8.10 9.16
C GLY A 74 15.61 7.43 7.82
N VAL A 75 16.44 7.76 6.82
CA VAL A 75 16.37 7.21 5.47
C VAL A 75 16.45 5.68 5.50
N SER A 76 17.44 5.12 6.19
CA SER A 76 17.64 3.66 6.27
C SER A 76 16.46 2.94 6.92
N LYS A 77 15.81 3.54 7.93
CA LYS A 77 14.61 2.97 8.57
C LYS A 77 13.41 2.98 7.63
N ILE A 78 13.21 4.08 6.91
CA ILE A 78 12.12 4.20 5.92
C ILE A 78 12.35 3.18 4.80
N TRP A 79 13.52 3.12 4.22
CA TRP A 79 13.82 2.20 3.10
C TRP A 79 13.80 0.73 3.51
N ARG A 80 14.15 0.39 4.74
CA ARG A 80 13.93 -0.96 5.27
C ARG A 80 12.43 -1.30 5.29
N ARG A 81 11.57 -0.36 5.64
CA ARG A 81 10.12 -0.55 5.59
C ARG A 81 9.62 -0.71 4.16
N VAL A 82 10.12 0.12 3.23
CA VAL A 82 9.83 0.01 1.79
C VAL A 82 10.20 -1.38 1.28
N TRP A 83 11.39 -1.85 1.62
CA TRP A 83 11.86 -3.19 1.23
C TRP A 83 10.94 -4.30 1.75
N THR A 84 10.52 -4.22 3.00
CA THR A 84 9.57 -5.19 3.58
C THR A 84 8.23 -5.18 2.82
N LEU A 85 7.69 -4.00 2.51
CA LEU A 85 6.42 -3.88 1.77
C LEU A 85 6.56 -4.40 0.33
N TYR A 86 7.68 -4.12 -0.31
CA TYR A 86 8.00 -4.64 -1.63
C TYR A 86 8.04 -6.19 -1.64
N GLN A 87 8.74 -6.79 -0.68
CA GLN A 87 8.77 -8.25 -0.55
C GLN A 87 7.37 -8.84 -0.32
N VAL A 88 6.58 -8.23 0.55
CA VAL A 88 5.19 -8.64 0.80
C VAL A 88 4.36 -8.55 -0.48
N HIS A 89 4.51 -7.47 -1.26
CA HIS A 89 3.82 -7.32 -2.55
C HIS A 89 4.19 -8.46 -3.52
N ILE A 90 5.46 -8.75 -3.69
CA ILE A 90 5.90 -9.84 -4.59
C ILE A 90 5.36 -11.19 -4.12
N VAL A 91 5.50 -11.50 -2.83
CA VAL A 91 5.03 -12.79 -2.27
C VAL A 91 3.51 -12.93 -2.42
N THR A 92 2.74 -11.89 -2.08
CA THR A 92 1.28 -11.94 -2.23
C THR A 92 0.85 -12.06 -3.69
N THR A 93 1.55 -11.40 -4.62
CA THR A 93 1.29 -11.53 -6.06
C THR A 93 1.55 -12.96 -6.55
N VAL A 94 2.67 -13.57 -6.15
CA VAL A 94 2.98 -14.97 -6.53
C VAL A 94 1.95 -15.94 -5.95
N ILE A 95 1.56 -15.77 -4.69
CA ILE A 95 0.52 -16.60 -4.06
C ILE A 95 -0.81 -16.44 -4.79
N ALA A 96 -1.23 -15.21 -5.10
CA ALA A 96 -2.48 -14.96 -5.81
C ALA A 96 -2.50 -15.58 -7.22
N LEU A 97 -1.38 -15.50 -7.96
CA LEU A 97 -1.22 -16.18 -9.24
C LEU A 97 -1.29 -17.69 -9.09
N GLY A 98 -0.65 -18.25 -8.06
CA GLY A 98 -0.71 -19.68 -7.76
C GLY A 98 -2.15 -20.15 -7.48
N ILE A 99 -2.88 -19.41 -6.65
CA ILE A 99 -4.30 -19.71 -6.35
C ILE A 99 -5.13 -19.64 -7.63
N ALA A 100 -4.98 -18.59 -8.44
CA ALA A 100 -5.71 -18.45 -9.69
C ALA A 100 -5.41 -19.58 -10.66
N ALA A 101 -4.15 -19.99 -10.79
CA ALA A 101 -3.75 -21.12 -11.65
C ALA A 101 -4.36 -22.45 -11.17
N VAL A 102 -4.31 -22.75 -9.88
CA VAL A 102 -4.92 -23.95 -9.29
C VAL A 102 -6.44 -23.94 -9.49
N THR A 103 -7.09 -22.81 -9.24
CA THR A 103 -8.54 -22.67 -9.40
C THR A 103 -8.96 -22.87 -10.87
N ALA A 104 -8.22 -22.29 -11.81
CA ALA A 104 -8.46 -22.49 -13.24
C ALA A 104 -8.27 -23.94 -13.67
N ARG A 105 -7.22 -24.61 -13.16
CA ARG A 105 -6.85 -25.98 -13.57
C ARG A 105 -7.78 -27.05 -13.03
N TYR A 106 -8.23 -26.91 -11.78
CA TYR A 106 -8.93 -27.98 -11.06
C TYR A 106 -10.41 -27.67 -10.75
N PHE A 107 -10.81 -26.41 -10.75
CA PHE A 107 -12.15 -25.98 -10.36
C PHE A 107 -12.90 -25.21 -11.46
N GLY A 108 -12.36 -25.13 -12.67
CA GLY A 108 -13.01 -24.46 -13.80
C GLY A 108 -13.12 -22.94 -13.67
N GLY A 109 -12.38 -22.31 -12.75
CA GLY A 109 -12.44 -20.89 -12.43
C GLY A 109 -11.72 -19.97 -13.43
N PHE A 110 -11.88 -20.20 -14.74
CA PHE A 110 -11.25 -19.39 -15.79
C PHE A 110 -11.64 -17.91 -15.73
N GLU A 111 -12.82 -17.57 -15.23
CA GLU A 111 -13.26 -16.19 -15.07
C GLU A 111 -12.36 -15.38 -14.12
N MET A 112 -11.78 -16.01 -13.10
CA MET A 112 -10.83 -15.36 -12.18
C MET A 112 -9.59 -14.85 -12.93
N MET A 113 -9.15 -15.59 -13.95
CA MET A 113 -7.99 -15.24 -14.75
C MET A 113 -8.26 -14.04 -15.68
N GLN A 114 -9.51 -13.81 -16.04
CA GLN A 114 -9.89 -12.65 -16.87
C GLN A 114 -10.13 -11.40 -16.04
N LYS A 115 -10.73 -11.52 -14.86
CA LYS A 115 -11.14 -10.38 -14.02
C LYS A 115 -9.96 -9.64 -13.36
N ASN A 116 -8.88 -10.30 -13.00
CA ASN A 116 -7.80 -9.74 -12.19
C ASN A 116 -6.57 -9.30 -12.99
N VAL A 117 -6.75 -8.90 -14.25
CA VAL A 117 -5.66 -8.48 -15.15
C VAL A 117 -4.64 -9.60 -15.43
N ILE A 118 -4.94 -10.84 -14.99
CA ILE A 118 -4.09 -12.01 -15.24
C ILE A 118 -4.04 -12.34 -16.74
N HIS A 119 -5.06 -11.96 -17.52
CA HIS A 119 -5.07 -12.12 -18.96
C HIS A 119 -3.87 -11.46 -19.67
N VAL A 120 -3.26 -10.43 -19.06
CA VAL A 120 -2.04 -9.79 -19.59
C VAL A 120 -0.86 -10.77 -19.57
N LEU A 121 -0.81 -11.67 -18.57
CA LEU A 121 0.22 -12.74 -18.51
C LEU A 121 0.21 -13.64 -19.76
N TYR A 122 -0.97 -13.83 -20.40
CA TYR A 122 -1.07 -14.62 -21.61
C TYR A 122 -0.76 -13.84 -22.89
N ARG A 123 -1.05 -12.52 -22.88
CA ARG A 123 -0.82 -11.67 -24.04
C ARG A 123 0.63 -11.20 -24.15
N ASP A 124 1.22 -10.85 -23.00
CA ASP A 124 2.60 -10.39 -22.89
C ASP A 124 3.23 -10.93 -21.58
N PRO A 125 3.65 -12.21 -21.58
CA PRO A 125 4.22 -12.84 -20.40
C PRO A 125 5.52 -12.16 -19.94
N LEU A 126 6.34 -11.69 -20.88
CA LEU A 126 7.61 -11.02 -20.54
C LEU A 126 7.36 -9.65 -19.93
N GLY A 127 6.49 -8.85 -20.53
CA GLY A 127 6.09 -7.55 -19.97
C GLY A 127 5.45 -7.69 -18.60
N PHE A 128 4.64 -8.72 -18.36
CA PHE A 128 4.06 -9.01 -17.06
C PHE A 128 5.13 -9.37 -16.01
N LEU A 129 6.04 -10.30 -16.34
CA LEU A 129 7.10 -10.76 -15.44
C LEU A 129 8.08 -9.64 -15.07
N ILE A 130 8.34 -8.71 -15.96
CA ILE A 130 9.17 -7.53 -15.70
C ILE A 130 8.35 -6.46 -14.96
N GLY A 131 7.10 -6.27 -15.35
CA GLY A 131 6.23 -5.22 -14.83
C GLY A 131 5.87 -5.40 -13.35
N VAL A 132 5.68 -6.63 -12.87
CA VAL A 132 5.39 -6.91 -11.47
C VAL A 132 6.52 -6.48 -10.54
N PRO A 133 7.81 -6.88 -10.75
CA PRO A 133 8.92 -6.39 -9.94
C PRO A 133 9.17 -4.88 -10.06
N LEU A 134 8.90 -4.28 -11.22
CA LEU A 134 9.03 -2.84 -11.43
C LEU A 134 7.83 -2.03 -10.91
N LEU A 135 6.85 -2.69 -10.28
CA LEU A 135 5.62 -2.08 -9.75
C LEU A 135 4.77 -1.37 -10.82
N THR A 136 5.01 -1.63 -12.11
CA THR A 136 4.25 -1.08 -13.23
C THR A 136 3.05 -1.95 -13.61
N HIS A 137 3.06 -3.23 -13.19
CA HIS A 137 1.97 -4.17 -13.36
C HIS A 137 1.53 -4.72 -12.01
N GLN A 138 0.22 -4.74 -11.79
CA GLN A 138 -0.37 -5.18 -10.51
C GLN A 138 -1.58 -6.07 -10.78
N LEU A 139 -1.79 -7.05 -9.92
CA LEU A 139 -2.97 -7.90 -9.97
C LEU A 139 -4.17 -7.16 -9.38
N GLY A 140 -5.13 -6.80 -10.23
CA GLY A 140 -6.43 -6.28 -9.83
C GLY A 140 -6.37 -5.29 -8.67
N TYR A 141 -6.85 -5.71 -7.52
CA TYR A 141 -6.94 -4.87 -6.31
C TYR A 141 -5.68 -4.83 -5.44
N ALA A 142 -4.56 -5.41 -5.87
CA ALA A 142 -3.31 -5.44 -5.10
C ALA A 142 -2.43 -4.18 -5.26
N ASN A 143 -3.01 -3.07 -5.72
CA ASN A 143 -2.31 -1.82 -6.06
C ASN A 143 -1.93 -0.95 -4.85
N ILE A 144 -2.54 -1.16 -3.69
CA ILE A 144 -2.31 -0.32 -2.50
C ILE A 144 -0.89 -0.49 -1.93
N LEU A 145 -0.33 -1.71 -1.95
CA LEU A 145 1.03 -1.99 -1.47
C LEU A 145 2.11 -1.33 -2.33
N PRO A 146 2.08 -1.46 -3.68
CA PRO A 146 2.97 -0.72 -4.57
C PRO A 146 2.89 0.78 -4.39
N LEU A 147 1.68 1.35 -4.39
CA LEU A 147 1.46 2.77 -4.21
C LEU A 147 2.09 3.27 -2.90
N TYR A 148 1.80 2.58 -1.79
CA TYR A 148 2.34 2.93 -0.49
C TYR A 148 3.87 2.78 -0.43
N SER A 149 4.43 1.78 -1.08
CA SER A 149 5.88 1.58 -1.18
C SER A 149 6.57 2.73 -1.90
N VAL A 150 6.00 3.20 -3.03
CA VAL A 150 6.53 4.35 -3.78
C VAL A 150 6.43 5.63 -2.96
N LEU A 151 5.29 5.89 -2.31
CA LEU A 151 5.11 7.06 -1.47
C LEU A 151 6.10 7.08 -0.29
N LEU A 152 6.32 5.94 0.37
CA LEU A 152 7.33 5.81 1.42
C LEU A 152 8.76 5.95 0.88
N PHE A 153 9.03 5.47 -0.33
CA PHE A 153 10.35 5.62 -0.94
C PHE A 153 10.72 7.09 -1.12
N VAL A 154 9.76 7.94 -1.50
CA VAL A 154 9.93 9.39 -1.67
C VAL A 154 9.84 10.16 -0.33
N ALA A 155 9.26 9.57 0.72
CA ALA A 155 9.05 10.22 2.01
C ALA A 155 10.30 10.88 2.63
N PRO A 156 11.52 10.32 2.54
CA PRO A 156 12.71 11.02 3.05
C PRO A 156 12.94 12.38 2.41
N ALA A 157 12.72 12.48 1.09
CA ALA A 157 12.91 13.75 0.37
C ALA A 157 11.84 14.79 0.77
N THR A 158 10.58 14.37 0.89
CA THR A 158 9.49 15.25 1.30
C THR A 158 9.62 15.71 2.74
N LEU A 159 10.02 14.82 3.66
CA LEU A 159 10.29 15.17 5.04
C LEU A 159 11.47 16.14 5.15
N TRP A 160 12.56 15.86 4.45
CA TRP A 160 13.72 16.75 4.42
C TRP A 160 13.35 18.15 3.90
N ALA A 161 12.60 18.22 2.78
CA ALA A 161 12.13 19.48 2.22
C ALA A 161 11.22 20.24 3.18
N GLY A 162 10.25 19.58 3.81
CA GLY A 162 9.30 20.17 4.75
C GLY A 162 9.99 20.76 6.00
N TYR A 163 11.04 20.13 6.51
CA TYR A 163 11.81 20.65 7.63
C TYR A 163 12.84 21.72 7.22
N ARG A 164 13.33 21.69 5.96
CA ARG A 164 14.28 22.68 5.46
C ARG A 164 13.59 24.00 5.07
N TRP A 165 12.37 23.94 4.56
CA TRP A 165 11.58 25.09 4.11
C TRP A 165 10.22 25.09 4.80
N PRO A 166 10.17 25.38 6.12
CA PRO A 166 8.89 25.48 6.82
C PRO A 166 8.10 26.65 6.23
N TYR A 167 6.83 26.42 5.94
CA TYR A 167 5.92 27.50 5.56
C TYR A 167 5.92 28.55 6.67
N ARG A 168 6.26 29.78 6.33
CA ARG A 168 6.12 30.94 7.19
C ARG A 168 4.73 31.52 7.07
#